data_ecba702f5ba0d605521c7f8c6c1fbdd0
#
_entry.id   ecba702f5ba0d605521c7f8c6c1fbdd0
#
_cell.length_a   1.000
_cell.length_b   1.000
_cell.length_c   1.000
_cell.angle_alpha   90.00
_cell.angle_beta   90.00
_cell.angle_gamma   90.00
#
_symmetry.space_group_name_H-M   'P 1'
#
loop_
_entity.id
_entity.type
_entity.pdbx_description
1 polymer ?
#
loop_
_entity_poly.entity_id
_entity_poly.type
_entity_poly.pdbx_seq_one_letter_code
_entity_poly.pdbx_strand_id
1 'polypeptide(L)'
;MGNEEESKEKESSFFKSFIPQRISNETSLTFFDFLRKTSQLNKSKFQDNLQKNLKNYENHKMIITKNKGYIEDQHSYKDMFYGNKTLNYCGCGVIAAFNAMNDLKVKKEISLPLIIDYFENDGIVLSGVFGTAPTAIQDFFIKEGFETINTTKEEEYDKIGENYDSFIFTFYENKNNIFEQVHVVNISKNNGKYFAHNNGFNSHLKLYNSISEFINKINNGKSKGIFLIGIKKK
;
A
#
# COMPACT_ATOMS: atom_id res chain seq x y z
N MET A 1 -22.39 4.10 12.89
CA MET A 1 -21.95 4.65 11.59
C MET A 1 -21.55 6.12 11.67
N GLY A 2 -22.26 7.00 12.40
CA GLY A 2 -21.91 8.42 12.45
C GLY A 2 -20.57 8.81 13.12
N ASN A 3 -20.12 8.08 14.12
CA ASN A 3 -18.90 8.42 14.88
C ASN A 3 -17.58 8.18 14.12
N GLU A 4 -17.55 7.25 13.17
CA GLU A 4 -16.34 6.99 12.37
C GLU A 4 -16.14 8.01 11.23
N GLU A 5 -17.24 8.48 10.64
CA GLU A 5 -17.17 9.54 9.62
C GLU A 5 -16.78 10.89 10.21
N GLU A 6 -17.34 11.22 11.38
CA GLU A 6 -17.00 12.45 12.09
C GLU A 6 -15.55 12.48 12.61
N SER A 7 -15.01 11.33 13.01
CA SER A 7 -13.58 11.17 13.34
C SER A 7 -12.69 11.36 12.12
N LYS A 8 -13.08 10.82 10.96
CA LYS A 8 -12.36 11.00 9.69
C LYS A 8 -12.32 12.45 9.25
N GLU A 9 -13.42 13.17 9.36
CA GLU A 9 -13.48 14.59 9.00
C GLU A 9 -12.62 15.46 9.90
N LYS A 10 -12.60 15.22 11.22
CA LYS A 10 -11.80 15.99 12.18
C LYS A 10 -10.29 15.70 12.01
N GLU A 11 -9.88 14.44 11.87
CA GLU A 11 -8.49 14.08 11.59
C GLU A 11 -8.04 14.66 10.23
N SER A 12 -8.86 14.53 9.19
CA SER A 12 -8.60 15.12 7.88
C SER A 12 -8.48 16.65 7.92
N SER A 13 -9.33 17.34 8.71
CA SER A 13 -9.28 18.80 8.80
C SER A 13 -8.04 19.33 9.51
N PHE A 14 -7.56 18.64 10.54
CA PHE A 14 -6.34 18.99 11.26
C PHE A 14 -5.12 18.97 10.31
N PHE A 15 -5.02 17.93 9.47
CA PHE A 15 -3.90 17.81 8.53
C PHE A 15 -4.02 18.72 7.31
N LYS A 16 -5.24 19.08 6.88
CA LYS A 16 -5.45 20.06 5.79
C LYS A 16 -4.78 21.39 6.06
N SER A 17 -4.58 21.76 7.33
CA SER A 17 -3.93 23.03 7.71
C SER A 17 -2.40 22.99 7.57
N PHE A 18 -1.77 21.83 7.48
CA PHE A 18 -0.32 21.67 7.49
C PHE A 18 0.30 21.38 6.13
N ILE A 19 -0.47 20.97 5.13
CA ILE A 19 0.07 20.55 3.82
C ILE A 19 -0.28 21.59 2.76
N PRO A 20 0.72 22.17 2.06
CA PRO A 20 0.47 23.06 0.94
C PRO A 20 -0.34 22.38 -0.16
N GLN A 21 -1.25 23.09 -0.80
CA GLN A 21 -2.11 22.55 -1.87
C GLN A 21 -1.35 22.04 -3.11
N ARG A 22 -0.05 22.34 -3.23
CA ARG A 22 0.85 21.87 -4.29
C ARG A 22 2.19 21.51 -3.67
N ILE A 23 2.42 20.25 -3.40
CA ILE A 23 3.72 19.72 -3.00
C ILE A 23 4.27 18.80 -4.08
N SER A 24 5.59 18.77 -4.24
CA SER A 24 6.22 17.79 -5.13
C SER A 24 6.09 16.38 -4.58
N ASN A 25 6.25 15.39 -5.45
CA ASN A 25 6.22 13.98 -5.02
C ASN A 25 7.35 13.70 -4.01
N GLU A 26 8.53 14.29 -4.21
CA GLU A 26 9.69 14.16 -3.30
C GLU A 26 9.38 14.77 -1.92
N THR A 27 8.73 15.92 -1.87
CA THR A 27 8.30 16.54 -0.61
C THR A 27 7.28 15.66 0.11
N SER A 28 6.35 15.04 -0.62
CA SER A 28 5.39 14.08 -0.06
C SER A 28 6.09 12.90 0.58
N LEU A 29 7.09 12.30 -0.08
CA LEU A 29 7.86 11.18 0.45
C LEU A 29 8.65 11.57 1.69
N THR A 30 9.33 12.71 1.67
CA THR A 30 10.08 13.23 2.83
C THR A 30 9.17 13.42 4.04
N PHE A 31 7.95 13.91 3.82
CA PHE A 31 6.96 14.08 4.88
C PHE A 31 6.50 12.73 5.46
N PHE A 32 6.21 11.74 4.63
CA PHE A 32 5.87 10.40 5.09
C PHE A 32 7.00 9.76 5.90
N ASP A 33 8.26 9.91 5.47
CA ASP A 33 9.43 9.40 6.19
C ASP A 33 9.63 10.09 7.55
N PHE A 34 9.42 11.40 7.61
CA PHE A 34 9.45 12.12 8.87
C PHE A 34 8.38 11.58 9.84
N LEU A 35 7.14 11.42 9.37
CA LEU A 35 6.04 10.90 10.19
C LEU A 35 6.26 9.43 10.59
N ARG A 36 6.86 8.59 9.73
CA ARG A 36 7.27 7.21 10.05
C ARG A 36 8.19 7.19 11.26
N LYS A 37 9.22 8.01 11.29
CA LYS A 37 10.20 8.08 12.38
C LYS A 37 9.58 8.51 13.71
N THR A 38 8.55 9.35 13.69
CA THR A 38 7.85 9.80 14.89
C THR A 38 6.87 8.77 15.45
N SER A 39 6.45 7.78 14.64
CA SER A 39 5.41 6.80 15.00
C SER A 39 5.92 5.61 15.83
N GLN A 40 7.22 5.47 16.07
CA GLN A 40 7.85 4.28 16.68
C GLN A 40 7.61 4.11 18.20
N LEU A 41 6.71 4.87 18.81
CA LEU A 41 6.61 5.01 20.27
C LEU A 41 5.65 4.03 20.99
N ASN A 42 4.95 3.12 20.30
CA ASN A 42 3.90 2.27 20.90
C ASN A 42 4.09 0.75 20.74
N LYS A 43 5.28 0.23 21.09
CA LYS A 43 5.63 -1.19 20.89
C LYS A 43 4.75 -2.23 21.61
N SER A 44 4.21 -1.93 22.80
CA SER A 44 3.39 -2.90 23.54
C SER A 44 2.07 -3.25 22.84
N LYS A 45 1.44 -2.27 22.19
CA LYS A 45 0.19 -2.50 21.46
C LYS A 45 0.38 -3.33 20.21
N PHE A 46 1.52 -3.24 19.55
CA PHE A 46 1.81 -4.00 18.33
C PHE A 46 1.95 -5.49 18.62
N GLN A 47 2.48 -5.90 19.77
CA GLN A 47 2.50 -7.31 20.17
C GLN A 47 1.10 -7.90 20.33
N ASP A 48 0.16 -7.16 20.91
CA ASP A 48 -1.23 -7.57 21.02
C ASP A 48 -1.89 -7.71 19.64
N ASN A 49 -1.60 -6.80 18.71
CA ASN A 49 -2.09 -6.86 17.35
C ASN A 49 -1.60 -8.13 16.65
N LEU A 50 -0.31 -8.47 16.76
CA LEU A 50 0.24 -9.67 16.14
C LEU A 50 -0.51 -10.94 16.60
N GLN A 51 -0.75 -11.11 17.90
CA GLN A 51 -1.46 -12.29 18.43
C GLN A 51 -2.91 -12.36 17.90
N LYS A 52 -3.61 -11.25 17.86
CA LYS A 52 -4.97 -11.16 17.31
C LYS A 52 -4.98 -11.47 15.80
N ASN A 53 -4.04 -10.88 15.08
CA ASN A 53 -3.92 -11.05 13.63
C ASN A 53 -3.58 -12.50 13.25
N LEU A 54 -2.69 -13.17 13.98
CA LEU A 54 -2.39 -14.59 13.77
C LEU A 54 -3.65 -15.47 13.88
N LYS A 55 -4.50 -15.22 14.89
CA LYS A 55 -5.76 -15.93 15.09
C LYS A 55 -6.76 -15.60 13.97
N ASN A 56 -6.94 -14.33 13.65
CA ASN A 56 -7.96 -13.88 12.70
C ASN A 56 -7.59 -14.23 11.25
N TYR A 57 -6.30 -14.32 10.93
CA TYR A 57 -5.81 -14.65 9.59
C TYR A 57 -6.33 -15.99 9.07
N GLU A 58 -6.57 -16.96 9.95
CA GLU A 58 -7.12 -18.28 9.56
C GLU A 58 -8.47 -18.13 8.82
N ASN A 59 -9.29 -17.15 9.20
CA ASN A 59 -10.57 -16.88 8.56
C ASN A 59 -10.44 -16.34 7.12
N HIS A 60 -9.28 -15.73 6.80
CA HIS A 60 -9.02 -15.11 5.50
C HIS A 60 -8.30 -16.02 4.51
N LYS A 61 -7.62 -17.09 4.97
CA LYS A 61 -6.82 -17.98 4.12
C LYS A 61 -7.61 -18.56 2.94
N MET A 62 -8.85 -18.96 3.16
CA MET A 62 -9.67 -19.53 2.10
C MET A 62 -9.97 -18.50 0.98
N ILE A 63 -10.26 -17.25 1.33
CA ILE A 63 -10.52 -16.19 0.35
C ILE A 63 -9.24 -15.87 -0.42
N ILE A 64 -8.11 -15.76 0.27
CA ILE A 64 -6.80 -15.51 -0.35
C ILE A 64 -6.46 -16.64 -1.33
N THR A 65 -6.64 -17.88 -0.94
CA THR A 65 -6.41 -19.05 -1.80
C THR A 65 -7.33 -19.03 -3.03
N LYS A 66 -8.62 -18.74 -2.86
CA LYS A 66 -9.58 -18.60 -3.97
C LYS A 66 -9.16 -17.51 -4.96
N ASN A 67 -8.55 -16.46 -4.48
CA ASN A 67 -8.01 -15.36 -5.28
C ASN A 67 -6.55 -15.60 -5.72
N LYS A 68 -6.12 -16.86 -5.82
CA LYS A 68 -4.76 -17.23 -6.28
C LYS A 68 -3.63 -16.62 -5.44
N GLY A 69 -3.87 -16.40 -4.15
CA GLY A 69 -2.92 -15.82 -3.22
C GLY A 69 -2.98 -14.30 -3.10
N TYR A 70 -3.86 -13.63 -3.82
CA TYR A 70 -4.00 -12.17 -3.75
C TYR A 70 -5.10 -11.71 -2.80
N ILE A 71 -4.89 -10.56 -2.19
CA ILE A 71 -5.91 -9.80 -1.49
C ILE A 71 -6.43 -8.74 -2.46
N GLU A 72 -7.69 -8.90 -2.90
CA GLU A 72 -8.32 -8.00 -3.88
C GLU A 72 -9.25 -6.97 -3.26
N ASP A 73 -9.69 -7.19 -2.03
CA ASP A 73 -10.59 -6.31 -1.30
C ASP A 73 -10.15 -6.13 0.17
N GLN A 74 -9.48 -5.01 0.46
CA GLN A 74 -9.07 -4.69 1.83
C GLN A 74 -10.24 -4.45 2.78
N HIS A 75 -11.42 -4.07 2.29
CA HIS A 75 -12.59 -3.79 3.14
C HIS A 75 -13.10 -5.02 3.89
N SER A 76 -12.75 -6.22 3.41
CA SER A 76 -13.06 -7.48 4.09
C SER A 76 -12.22 -7.74 5.34
N TYR A 77 -11.14 -6.96 5.59
CA TYR A 77 -10.17 -7.18 6.68
C TYR A 77 -10.41 -6.27 7.89
N LYS A 78 -11.66 -6.23 8.38
CA LYS A 78 -12.08 -5.40 9.53
C LYS A 78 -11.60 -5.91 10.87
N ASP A 79 -11.27 -7.19 10.97
CA ASP A 79 -10.77 -7.90 12.14
C ASP A 79 -9.24 -8.04 12.19
N MET A 80 -8.53 -7.53 11.18
CA MET A 80 -7.07 -7.47 11.14
C MET A 80 -6.60 -6.09 11.57
N PHE A 81 -5.77 -6.03 12.61
CA PHE A 81 -5.34 -4.78 13.24
C PHE A 81 -4.02 -4.27 12.63
N TYR A 82 -3.91 -2.95 12.49
CA TYR A 82 -2.70 -2.27 12.05
C TYR A 82 -2.55 -0.93 12.78
N GLY A 83 -1.63 -0.87 13.71
CA GLY A 83 -1.49 0.24 14.65
C GLY A 83 -2.75 0.41 15.50
N ASN A 84 -3.30 1.60 15.49
CA ASN A 84 -4.54 1.94 16.20
C ASN A 84 -5.81 1.73 15.35
N LYS A 85 -5.66 1.27 14.12
CA LYS A 85 -6.73 1.08 13.15
C LYS A 85 -6.80 -0.39 12.72
N THR A 86 -7.46 -0.67 11.62
CA THR A 86 -7.57 -2.00 11.01
C THR A 86 -7.15 -1.94 9.54
N LEU A 87 -6.84 -3.10 8.94
CA LEU A 87 -6.41 -3.16 7.55
C LEU A 87 -7.43 -2.58 6.57
N ASN A 88 -8.73 -2.77 6.83
CA ASN A 88 -9.77 -2.20 5.98
C ASN A 88 -9.72 -0.67 5.92
N TYR A 89 -9.16 -0.02 6.94
CA TYR A 89 -9.05 1.44 7.01
C TYR A 89 -7.75 1.96 6.36
N CYS A 90 -6.59 1.35 6.68
CA CYS A 90 -5.27 1.91 6.36
C CYS A 90 -4.26 0.87 5.84
N GLY A 91 -4.74 -0.33 5.46
CA GLY A 91 -3.88 -1.47 5.13
C GLY A 91 -3.39 -1.54 3.69
N CYS A 92 -3.69 -0.57 2.82
CA CYS A 92 -3.37 -0.67 1.39
C CYS A 92 -1.88 -0.95 1.13
N GLY A 93 -0.95 -0.30 1.83
CA GLY A 93 0.49 -0.54 1.69
C GLY A 93 0.94 -1.93 2.17
N VAL A 94 0.37 -2.41 3.29
CA VAL A 94 0.61 -3.78 3.80
C VAL A 94 0.11 -4.82 2.79
N ILE A 95 -1.10 -4.64 2.27
CA ILE A 95 -1.72 -5.54 1.28
C ILE A 95 -0.94 -5.51 -0.03
N ALA A 96 -0.50 -4.34 -0.48
CA ALA A 96 0.32 -4.24 -1.68
C ALA A 96 1.65 -5.00 -1.53
N ALA A 97 2.31 -4.91 -0.37
CA ALA A 97 3.52 -5.69 -0.09
C ALA A 97 3.23 -7.20 -0.05
N PHE A 98 2.14 -7.63 0.59
CA PHE A 98 1.72 -9.04 0.61
C PHE A 98 1.47 -9.58 -0.81
N ASN A 99 0.74 -8.85 -1.63
CA ASN A 99 0.44 -9.24 -3.01
C ASN A 99 1.70 -9.31 -3.88
N ALA A 100 2.65 -8.36 -3.72
CA ALA A 100 3.91 -8.39 -4.45
C ALA A 100 4.79 -9.59 -4.05
N MET A 101 4.78 -10.01 -2.77
CA MET A 101 5.46 -11.24 -2.35
C MET A 101 4.85 -12.48 -3.02
N ASN A 102 3.53 -12.50 -3.23
CA ASN A 102 2.86 -13.57 -3.99
C ASN A 102 3.26 -13.56 -5.47
N ASP A 103 3.33 -12.40 -6.14
CA ASP A 103 3.81 -12.24 -7.51
C ASP A 103 5.21 -12.84 -7.69
N LEU A 104 6.09 -12.50 -6.76
CA LEU A 104 7.49 -12.91 -6.78
C LEU A 104 7.66 -14.40 -6.43
N LYS A 105 6.57 -15.13 -6.14
CA LYS A 105 6.55 -16.58 -5.82
C LYS A 105 7.65 -16.94 -4.82
N VAL A 106 7.66 -16.23 -3.72
CA VAL A 106 8.65 -16.44 -2.65
C VAL A 106 8.41 -17.82 -2.04
N LYS A 107 9.46 -18.65 -1.97
CA LYS A 107 9.34 -20.01 -1.41
C LYS A 107 9.04 -20.03 0.09
N LYS A 108 9.40 -18.96 0.80
CA LYS A 108 9.11 -18.78 2.21
C LYS A 108 7.65 -18.31 2.36
N GLU A 109 6.85 -19.03 3.09
CA GLU A 109 5.50 -18.61 3.41
C GLU A 109 5.56 -17.38 4.30
N ILE A 110 5.34 -16.19 3.70
CA ILE A 110 5.23 -14.94 4.43
C ILE A 110 3.74 -14.70 4.67
N SER A 111 3.32 -14.85 5.93
CA SER A 111 1.93 -14.62 6.29
C SER A 111 1.63 -13.11 6.43
N LEU A 112 0.40 -12.73 6.10
CA LEU A 112 -0.06 -11.35 6.26
C LEU A 112 0.18 -10.78 7.67
N PRO A 113 -0.07 -11.52 8.79
CA PRO A 113 0.23 -11.04 10.15
C PRO A 113 1.70 -10.65 10.36
N LEU A 114 2.65 -11.36 9.75
CA LEU A 114 4.08 -11.06 9.89
C LEU A 114 4.47 -9.80 9.09
N ILE A 115 3.85 -9.56 7.95
CA ILE A 115 4.04 -8.31 7.19
C ILE A 115 3.45 -7.13 7.96
N ILE A 116 2.28 -7.31 8.59
CA ILE A 116 1.69 -6.29 9.46
C ILE A 116 2.67 -5.95 10.59
N ASP A 117 3.15 -6.96 11.32
CA ASP A 117 4.10 -6.77 12.44
C ASP A 117 5.38 -6.06 11.99
N TYR A 118 5.91 -6.43 10.81
CA TYR A 118 7.07 -5.73 10.25
C TYR A 118 6.81 -4.24 10.10
N PHE A 119 5.69 -3.86 9.45
CA PHE A 119 5.38 -2.45 9.22
C PHE A 119 4.93 -1.70 10.46
N GLU A 120 4.32 -2.35 11.44
CA GLU A 120 4.06 -1.75 12.76
C GLU A 120 5.36 -1.36 13.46
N ASN A 121 6.41 -2.18 13.30
CA ASN A 121 7.72 -1.90 13.89
C ASN A 121 8.55 -0.89 13.10
N ASP A 122 8.41 -0.86 11.75
CA ASP A 122 9.23 0.00 10.89
C ASP A 122 8.51 0.39 9.59
N GLY A 123 7.47 1.17 9.65
CA GLY A 123 6.79 1.60 8.42
C GLY A 123 5.49 2.34 8.63
N ILE A 124 4.86 2.10 9.75
CA ILE A 124 3.57 2.70 10.09
C ILE A 124 3.68 4.23 10.25
N VAL A 125 2.71 4.95 9.72
CA VAL A 125 2.65 6.41 9.78
C VAL A 125 1.53 6.84 10.72
N LEU A 126 1.88 7.64 11.74
CA LEU A 126 0.96 8.15 12.78
C LEU A 126 0.08 7.04 13.37
N SER A 127 0.72 5.95 13.78
CA SER A 127 0.03 4.78 14.39
C SER A 127 -1.12 4.22 13.52
N GLY A 128 -1.00 4.31 12.20
CA GLY A 128 -1.95 3.78 11.22
C GLY A 128 -2.93 4.81 10.64
N VAL A 129 -2.90 6.07 11.07
CA VAL A 129 -3.79 7.11 10.51
C VAL A 129 -3.51 7.33 9.01
N PHE A 130 -2.24 7.29 8.61
CA PHE A 130 -1.79 7.43 7.21
C PHE A 130 -1.25 6.14 6.60
N GLY A 131 -1.53 4.98 7.19
CA GLY A 131 -1.11 3.68 6.66
C GLY A 131 0.39 3.45 6.76
N THR A 132 1.00 3.05 5.64
CA THR A 132 2.43 2.65 5.54
C THR A 132 3.19 3.67 4.68
N ALA A 133 4.36 4.11 5.14
CA ALA A 133 5.23 4.97 4.35
C ALA A 133 5.72 4.24 3.08
N PRO A 134 5.64 4.86 1.89
CA PRO A 134 6.03 4.19 0.63
C PRO A 134 7.49 3.72 0.62
N THR A 135 8.40 4.49 1.22
CA THR A 135 9.82 4.13 1.32
C THR A 135 10.05 2.94 2.24
N ALA A 136 9.23 2.77 3.31
CA ALA A 136 9.30 1.59 4.18
C ALA A 136 8.95 0.31 3.41
N ILE A 137 8.07 0.39 2.42
CA ILE A 137 7.75 -0.76 1.57
C ILE A 137 8.97 -1.15 0.74
N GLN A 138 9.70 -0.20 0.19
CA GLN A 138 10.95 -0.47 -0.51
C GLN A 138 12.00 -1.11 0.41
N ASP A 139 12.20 -0.54 1.62
CA ASP A 139 13.14 -1.06 2.62
C ASP A 139 12.82 -2.53 2.98
N PHE A 140 11.53 -2.86 3.10
CA PHE A 140 11.08 -4.24 3.32
C PHE A 140 11.59 -5.18 2.24
N PHE A 141 11.42 -4.86 0.95
CA PHE A 141 11.87 -5.70 -0.15
C PHE A 141 13.39 -5.79 -0.25
N ILE A 142 14.11 -4.70 0.02
CA ILE A 142 15.58 -4.71 0.10
C ILE A 142 16.05 -5.67 1.19
N LYS A 143 15.43 -5.62 2.37
CA LYS A 143 15.76 -6.48 3.52
C LYS A 143 15.43 -7.96 3.26
N GLU A 144 14.35 -8.23 2.53
CA GLU A 144 13.99 -9.59 2.07
C GLU A 144 14.88 -10.09 0.91
N GLY A 145 15.86 -9.30 0.47
CA GLY A 145 16.88 -9.70 -0.50
C GLY A 145 16.53 -9.46 -1.96
N PHE A 146 15.49 -8.69 -2.27
CA PHE A 146 15.12 -8.34 -3.64
C PHE A 146 15.95 -7.18 -4.20
N GLU A 147 16.08 -7.15 -5.52
CA GLU A 147 16.52 -5.95 -6.22
C GLU A 147 15.32 -5.00 -6.38
N THR A 148 15.52 -3.73 -6.03
CA THR A 148 14.48 -2.71 -6.15
C THR A 148 14.99 -1.47 -6.87
N ILE A 149 14.11 -0.81 -7.59
CA ILE A 149 14.28 0.54 -8.12
C ILE A 149 13.06 1.38 -7.72
N ASN A 150 13.21 2.68 -7.66
CA ASN A 150 12.07 3.56 -7.46
C ASN A 150 12.15 4.80 -8.35
N THR A 151 10.99 5.46 -8.52
CA THR A 151 10.90 6.77 -9.14
C THR A 151 9.68 7.54 -8.68
N THR A 152 9.79 8.87 -8.71
CA THR A 152 8.68 9.83 -8.56
C THR A 152 8.24 10.43 -9.90
N LYS A 153 8.93 10.07 -11.00
CA LYS A 153 8.78 10.68 -12.32
C LYS A 153 7.92 9.80 -13.22
N GLU A 154 6.86 10.37 -13.76
CA GLU A 154 5.91 9.64 -14.61
C GLU A 154 6.54 9.11 -15.90
N GLU A 155 7.48 9.84 -16.48
CA GLU A 155 8.21 9.45 -17.68
C GLU A 155 9.09 8.19 -17.52
N GLU A 156 9.36 7.76 -16.29
CA GLU A 156 10.15 6.56 -15.99
C GLU A 156 9.30 5.33 -15.71
N TYR A 157 7.97 5.47 -15.53
CA TYR A 157 7.09 4.36 -15.10
C TYR A 157 7.14 3.17 -16.04
N ASP A 158 6.99 3.39 -17.35
CA ASP A 158 6.94 2.30 -18.32
C ASP A 158 8.31 1.64 -18.51
N LYS A 159 9.41 2.40 -18.43
CA LYS A 159 10.77 1.85 -18.44
C LYS A 159 11.01 0.92 -17.25
N ILE A 160 10.53 1.28 -16.06
CA ILE A 160 10.59 0.41 -14.89
C ILE A 160 9.67 -0.80 -15.12
N GLY A 161 8.47 -0.58 -15.66
CA GLY A 161 7.52 -1.64 -15.99
C GLY A 161 8.09 -2.72 -16.90
N GLU A 162 8.93 -2.36 -17.88
CA GLU A 162 9.55 -3.31 -18.78
C GLU A 162 10.61 -4.19 -18.10
N ASN A 163 11.35 -3.66 -17.11
CA ASN A 163 12.56 -4.27 -16.56
C ASN A 163 12.39 -4.98 -15.21
N TYR A 164 11.22 -4.91 -14.61
CA TYR A 164 10.92 -5.50 -13.29
C TYR A 164 9.71 -6.42 -13.35
N ASP A 165 9.49 -7.24 -12.31
CA ASP A 165 8.51 -8.33 -12.31
C ASP A 165 7.22 -7.99 -11.57
N SER A 166 7.34 -7.23 -10.47
CA SER A 166 6.22 -6.78 -9.63
C SER A 166 6.42 -5.33 -9.22
N PHE A 167 5.33 -4.61 -8.97
CA PHE A 167 5.40 -3.19 -8.71
C PHE A 167 4.51 -2.80 -7.54
N ILE A 168 4.96 -1.83 -6.75
CA ILE A 168 4.15 -1.13 -5.76
C ILE A 168 3.95 0.29 -6.25
N PHE A 169 2.71 0.71 -6.39
CA PHE A 169 2.40 2.03 -6.89
C PHE A 169 1.56 2.83 -5.90
N THR A 170 2.10 3.95 -5.47
CA THR A 170 1.44 4.92 -4.58
C THR A 170 0.93 6.09 -5.41
N PHE A 171 -0.33 6.47 -5.22
CA PHE A 171 -0.96 7.55 -5.97
C PHE A 171 -2.03 8.27 -5.15
N TYR A 172 -2.30 9.53 -5.51
CA TYR A 172 -3.49 10.23 -5.05
C TYR A 172 -4.70 9.76 -5.84
N GLU A 173 -5.80 9.44 -5.18
CA GLU A 173 -7.05 9.06 -5.86
C GLU A 173 -7.64 10.22 -6.65
N ASN A 174 -7.42 11.45 -6.20
CA ASN A 174 -7.88 12.66 -6.86
C ASN A 174 -6.77 13.72 -6.93
N LYS A 175 -6.25 13.97 -8.13
CA LYS A 175 -5.20 14.97 -8.38
C LYS A 175 -5.60 16.41 -8.05
N ASN A 176 -6.90 16.68 -7.98
CA ASN A 176 -7.44 18.00 -7.66
C ASN A 176 -7.68 18.17 -6.15
N ASN A 177 -7.65 17.09 -5.39
CA ASN A 177 -7.77 17.10 -3.94
C ASN A 177 -6.84 16.06 -3.34
N ILE A 178 -5.58 16.43 -3.13
CA ILE A 178 -4.54 15.58 -2.56
C ILE A 178 -4.81 15.18 -1.09
N PHE A 179 -5.81 15.78 -0.45
CA PHE A 179 -6.29 15.41 0.90
C PHE A 179 -7.34 14.29 0.86
N GLU A 180 -7.90 14.01 -0.31
CA GLU A 180 -8.60 12.74 -0.53
C GLU A 180 -7.56 11.62 -0.52
N GLN A 181 -7.93 10.47 -0.31
CA GLN A 181 -7.12 9.29 -0.05
C GLN A 181 -5.85 9.15 -0.92
N VAL A 182 -4.71 8.85 -0.27
CA VAL A 182 -3.56 8.20 -0.90
C VAL A 182 -3.84 6.71 -0.91
N HIS A 183 -3.70 6.08 -2.06
CA HIS A 183 -3.83 4.64 -2.19
C HIS A 183 -2.53 3.99 -2.64
N VAL A 184 -2.34 2.73 -2.22
CA VAL A 184 -1.19 1.92 -2.60
C VAL A 184 -1.70 0.60 -3.14
N VAL A 185 -1.25 0.24 -4.34
CA VAL A 185 -1.61 -1.02 -5.00
C VAL A 185 -0.36 -1.82 -5.35
N ASN A 186 -0.52 -3.13 -5.44
CA ASN A 186 0.41 -3.97 -6.17
C ASN A 186 -0.03 -4.05 -7.63
N ILE A 187 0.91 -3.94 -8.55
CA ILE A 187 0.71 -4.22 -9.97
C ILE A 187 1.57 -5.42 -10.33
N SER A 188 0.94 -6.51 -10.75
CA SER A 188 1.62 -7.69 -11.29
C SER A 188 1.78 -7.60 -12.81
N LYS A 189 2.84 -8.23 -13.33
CA LYS A 189 3.13 -8.33 -14.76
C LYS A 189 3.04 -9.77 -15.22
N ASN A 190 2.24 -10.02 -16.23
CA ASN A 190 2.12 -11.34 -16.85
C ASN A 190 1.97 -11.22 -18.37
N ASN A 191 2.85 -11.87 -19.13
CA ASN A 191 2.85 -11.85 -20.60
C ASN A 191 2.77 -10.43 -21.20
N GLY A 192 3.54 -9.48 -20.62
CA GLY A 192 3.58 -8.09 -21.07
C GLY A 192 2.32 -7.27 -20.77
N LYS A 193 1.40 -7.81 -19.96
CA LYS A 193 0.22 -7.09 -19.45
C LYS A 193 0.33 -6.87 -17.96
N TYR A 194 -0.31 -5.81 -17.49
CA TYR A 194 -0.26 -5.36 -16.10
C TYR A 194 -1.64 -5.47 -15.45
N PHE A 195 -1.66 -5.91 -14.19
CA PHE A 195 -2.87 -6.12 -13.37
C PHE A 195 -2.69 -5.42 -12.05
N ALA A 196 -3.59 -4.53 -11.68
CA ALA A 196 -3.57 -3.91 -10.36
C ALA A 196 -4.46 -4.66 -9.38
N HIS A 197 -3.90 -5.05 -8.25
CA HIS A 197 -4.58 -5.76 -7.17
C HIS A 197 -5.01 -4.80 -6.06
N ASN A 198 -6.15 -5.08 -5.42
CA ASN A 198 -6.73 -4.23 -4.37
C ASN A 198 -7.03 -2.79 -4.85
N ASN A 199 -7.54 -2.68 -6.06
CA ASN A 199 -7.77 -1.42 -6.76
C ASN A 199 -9.24 -0.96 -6.69
N GLY A 200 -9.95 -1.22 -5.58
CA GLY A 200 -11.35 -0.84 -5.35
C GLY A 200 -12.38 -1.88 -5.80
N PHE A 201 -13.64 -1.67 -5.40
CA PHE A 201 -14.73 -2.65 -5.42
C PHE A 201 -15.10 -3.26 -6.75
N ASN A 202 -14.69 -2.68 -7.89
CA ASN A 202 -15.11 -3.13 -9.23
C ASN A 202 -13.94 -3.37 -10.18
N SER A 203 -12.73 -3.49 -9.70
CA SER A 203 -11.55 -3.61 -10.54
C SER A 203 -11.20 -5.05 -10.92
N HIS A 204 -12.20 -5.96 -10.97
CA HIS A 204 -11.93 -7.30 -11.40
C HIS A 204 -11.16 -7.31 -12.72
N LEU A 205 -9.82 -7.46 -12.59
CA LEU A 205 -8.92 -7.87 -13.66
C LEU A 205 -8.93 -6.99 -14.92
N LYS A 206 -8.92 -5.66 -14.77
CA LYS A 206 -8.61 -4.82 -15.91
C LYS A 206 -7.14 -5.02 -16.27
N LEU A 207 -6.92 -5.39 -17.53
CA LEU A 207 -5.62 -5.49 -18.17
C LEU A 207 -5.18 -4.12 -18.67
N TYR A 208 -3.96 -3.79 -18.39
CA TYR A 208 -3.31 -2.57 -18.88
C TYR A 208 -2.09 -2.96 -19.73
N ASN A 209 -1.76 -2.14 -20.72
CA ASN A 209 -0.59 -2.36 -21.57
C ASN A 209 0.68 -1.79 -20.95
N SER A 210 0.55 -0.83 -20.02
CA SER A 210 1.66 -0.22 -19.31
C SER A 210 1.22 0.32 -17.95
N ILE A 211 2.19 0.70 -17.11
CA ILE A 211 1.92 1.35 -15.82
C ILE A 211 1.33 2.74 -16.03
N SER A 212 1.81 3.47 -17.03
CA SER A 212 1.26 4.77 -17.41
C SER A 212 -0.20 4.67 -17.87
N GLU A 213 -0.56 3.61 -18.58
CA GLU A 213 -1.96 3.36 -18.96
C GLU A 213 -2.85 3.13 -17.72
N PHE A 214 -2.35 2.39 -16.72
CA PHE A 214 -3.06 2.18 -15.47
C PHE A 214 -3.40 3.49 -14.79
N ILE A 215 -2.40 4.34 -14.49
CA ILE A 215 -2.65 5.59 -13.76
C ILE A 215 -3.53 6.58 -14.52
N ASN A 216 -3.43 6.59 -15.85
CA ASN A 216 -4.24 7.44 -16.69
C ASN A 216 -5.71 7.00 -16.81
N LYS A 217 -6.00 5.74 -16.53
CA LYS A 217 -7.38 5.20 -16.62
C LYS A 217 -8.07 5.01 -15.28
N ILE A 218 -7.29 4.83 -14.20
CA ILE A 218 -7.87 4.67 -12.87
C ILE A 218 -8.62 5.93 -12.45
N ASN A 219 -9.73 5.75 -11.73
CA ASN A 219 -10.61 6.82 -11.27
C ASN A 219 -10.99 7.82 -12.39
N ASN A 220 -11.18 7.30 -13.62
CA ASN A 220 -11.49 8.09 -14.80
C ASN A 220 -10.46 9.21 -15.08
N GLY A 221 -9.18 8.93 -14.87
CA GLY A 221 -8.07 9.86 -15.10
C GLY A 221 -7.95 10.97 -14.06
N LYS A 222 -8.60 10.83 -12.91
CA LYS A 222 -8.51 11.81 -11.80
C LYS A 222 -7.31 11.55 -10.90
N SER A 223 -6.73 10.36 -10.93
CA SER A 223 -5.59 9.99 -10.08
C SER A 223 -4.28 10.63 -10.53
N LYS A 224 -3.32 10.71 -9.61
CA LYS A 224 -1.94 11.18 -9.88
C LYS A 224 -0.94 10.27 -9.18
N GLY A 225 0.02 9.74 -9.94
CA GLY A 225 1.14 8.97 -9.38
C GLY A 225 2.02 9.81 -8.45
N ILE A 226 2.49 9.17 -7.38
CA ILE A 226 3.41 9.76 -6.39
C ILE A 226 4.74 9.01 -6.46
N PHE A 227 4.70 7.68 -6.37
CA PHE A 227 5.89 6.87 -6.18
C PHE A 227 5.67 5.45 -6.73
N LEU A 228 6.57 5.02 -7.58
CA LEU A 228 6.60 3.68 -8.13
C LEU A 228 7.84 2.95 -7.61
N ILE A 229 7.66 1.72 -7.15
CA ILE A 229 8.73 0.78 -6.81
C ILE A 229 8.64 -0.39 -7.78
N GLY A 230 9.71 -0.67 -8.54
CA GLY A 230 9.89 -1.90 -9.29
C GLY A 230 10.68 -2.91 -8.45
N ILE A 231 10.28 -4.18 -8.48
CA ILE A 231 10.83 -5.26 -7.67
C ILE A 231 11.10 -6.47 -8.55
N LYS A 232 12.28 -7.07 -8.42
CA LYS A 232 12.61 -8.34 -9.06
C LYS A 232 13.49 -9.22 -8.18
N LYS A 233 13.52 -10.52 -8.47
CA LYS A 233 14.45 -11.46 -7.83
C LYS A 233 15.89 -11.13 -8.24
N LYS A 234 16.80 -11.31 -7.30
CA LYS A 234 18.24 -11.30 -7.61
C LYS A 234 18.67 -12.58 -8.29
#